data_60bc8eecdd10ae8d6f1712bb0581bd70
#
_entry.id   60bc8eecdd10ae8d6f1712bb0581bd70
#
_cell.length_a   1.000
_cell.length_b   1.000
_cell.length_c   1.000
_cell.angle_alpha   90.00
_cell.angle_beta   90.00
_cell.angle_gamma   90.00
#
_symmetry.space_group_name_H-M   'P 1'
#
loop_
_entity.id
_entity.type
_entity.pdbx_description
1 polymer ?
#
loop_
_entity_poly.entity_id
_entity_poly.type
_entity_poly.pdbx_seq_one_letter_code
_entity_poly.pdbx_strand_id
1 'polypeptide(L)'
;MKGVVLMKHLPAYPLVTVDPYISIWSMKHKKLYKDNTRMWAGYQKCLHGLMMIDDKPYRFMGENGVHHMHQKVLKVTPLCTTYVFEKHDVQLKVDFWTPAFPDDLLLLSLPCAFIDYEVTILDKRPHSVSISLL
;
A
#
# COMPACT_ATOMS: atom_id res chain seq x y z
N MET A 1 -1.53 -9.85 21.89
CA MET A 1 -0.64 -8.70 22.13
C MET A 1 -1.20 -7.46 21.41
N LYS A 2 -1.76 -6.54 22.15
CA LYS A 2 -2.30 -5.31 21.60
C LYS A 2 -1.21 -4.23 21.68
N GLY A 3 -0.36 -4.16 20.65
CA GLY A 3 0.61 -3.08 20.51
C GLY A 3 0.29 -2.25 19.28
N VAL A 4 -0.81 -1.50 19.31
CA VAL A 4 -1.04 -0.44 18.32
C VAL A 4 -0.23 0.77 18.77
N VAL A 5 0.98 0.89 18.29
CA VAL A 5 1.72 2.14 18.40
C VAL A 5 1.17 3.07 17.32
N LEU A 6 0.26 3.94 17.70
CA LEU A 6 -0.16 5.09 16.90
C LEU A 6 1.01 6.09 16.85
N MET A 7 1.97 5.84 16.01
CA MET A 7 3.01 6.82 15.73
C MET A 7 2.41 7.97 14.93
N LYS A 8 2.39 9.15 15.53
CA LYS A 8 1.76 10.36 14.97
C LYS A 8 2.37 10.81 13.63
N HIS A 9 3.66 10.56 13.42
CA HIS A 9 4.39 10.81 12.17
C HIS A 9 5.64 9.93 12.08
N LEU A 10 5.68 9.05 11.09
CA LEU A 10 6.90 8.37 10.70
C LEU A 10 7.62 9.16 9.60
N PRO A 11 8.95 9.17 9.56
CA PRO A 11 9.72 9.78 8.48
C PRO A 11 9.52 9.07 7.14
N ALA A 12 9.20 7.78 7.18
CA ALA A 12 8.86 6.95 6.04
C ALA A 12 7.95 5.80 6.46
N TYR A 13 7.19 5.26 5.52
CA TYR A 13 6.25 4.15 5.75
C TYR A 13 6.70 2.93 4.95
N PRO A 14 6.95 1.78 5.59
CA PRO A 14 7.43 0.58 4.92
C PRO A 14 6.33 -0.05 4.06
N LEU A 15 6.67 -0.48 2.86
CA LEU A 15 5.79 -1.22 1.98
C LEU A 15 6.36 -2.62 1.70
N VAL A 16 7.61 -2.69 1.31
CA VAL A 16 8.38 -3.93 1.13
C VAL A 16 9.67 -3.82 1.92
N THR A 17 9.97 -4.77 2.77
CA THR A 17 11.14 -4.74 3.65
C THR A 17 11.79 -6.12 3.79
N VAL A 18 12.08 -6.75 2.65
CA VAL A 18 12.69 -8.09 2.62
C VAL A 18 14.16 -8.01 3.03
N ASP A 19 14.92 -7.16 2.34
CA ASP A 19 16.33 -6.90 2.60
C ASP A 19 16.69 -5.47 2.13
N PRO A 20 17.92 -4.99 2.32
CA PRO A 20 18.33 -3.65 1.91
C PRO A 20 18.17 -3.35 0.41
N TYR A 21 18.22 -4.36 -0.45
CA TYR A 21 18.06 -4.21 -1.90
C TYR A 21 16.62 -4.38 -2.37
N ILE A 22 15.86 -5.23 -1.67
CA ILE A 22 14.44 -5.47 -1.91
C ILE A 22 13.65 -4.72 -0.83
N SER A 23 13.68 -3.39 -0.93
CA SER A 23 12.98 -2.51 -0.01
C SER A 23 12.32 -1.36 -0.76
N ILE A 24 11.05 -1.10 -0.43
CA ILE A 24 10.23 -0.05 -1.02
C ILE A 24 9.51 0.68 0.10
N TRP A 25 9.58 2.00 0.08
CA TRP A 25 9.07 2.89 1.11
C TRP A 25 8.26 4.04 0.52
N SER A 26 7.25 4.48 1.24
CA SER A 26 6.61 5.78 1.04
C SER A 26 7.30 6.80 1.95
N MET A 27 8.11 7.71 1.37
CA MET A 27 9.10 8.48 2.13
C MET A 27 8.58 9.79 2.71
N LYS A 28 7.82 10.58 1.94
CA LYS A 28 7.56 11.98 2.31
C LYS A 28 6.21 12.23 2.93
N HIS A 29 5.21 11.45 2.59
CA HIS A 29 3.84 11.76 2.93
C HIS A 29 3.08 10.56 3.49
N LYS A 30 2.17 10.83 4.43
CA LYS A 30 1.18 9.83 4.87
C LYS A 30 0.28 9.36 3.74
N LYS A 31 0.10 10.18 2.70
CA LYS A 31 -0.76 9.88 1.55
C LYS A 31 0.04 9.15 0.49
N LEU A 32 -0.27 7.89 0.27
CA LEU A 32 0.45 7.00 -0.63
C LEU A 32 0.46 7.48 -2.10
N TYR A 33 -0.51 8.27 -2.50
CA TYR A 33 -0.66 8.82 -3.84
C TYR A 33 0.03 10.17 -4.08
N LYS A 34 0.71 10.75 -3.06
CA LYS A 34 1.32 12.09 -3.17
C LYS A 34 2.78 12.11 -3.62
N ASP A 35 3.46 10.98 -3.57
CA ASP A 35 4.86 10.85 -3.99
C ASP A 35 5.11 9.45 -4.54
N ASN A 36 6.17 9.32 -5.32
CA ASN A 36 6.61 8.03 -5.80
C ASN A 36 7.34 7.27 -4.70
N THR A 37 7.16 5.97 -4.71
CA THR A 37 7.83 5.07 -3.78
C THR A 37 9.34 5.03 -4.06
N ARG A 38 10.12 4.79 -2.99
CA ARG A 38 11.58 4.83 -3.03
C ARG A 38 12.19 3.67 -2.28
N MET A 39 13.41 3.35 -2.63
CA MET A 39 14.29 2.53 -1.83
C MET A 39 14.73 3.29 -0.57
N TRP A 40 15.13 2.61 0.48
CA TRP A 40 15.61 3.22 1.73
C TRP A 40 16.75 4.24 1.53
N ALA A 41 17.62 4.04 0.53
CA ALA A 41 18.70 4.97 0.16
C ALA A 41 18.23 6.19 -0.66
N GLY A 42 16.92 6.36 -0.88
CA GLY A 42 16.33 7.48 -1.59
C GLY A 42 16.18 7.31 -3.10
N TYR A 43 16.73 6.26 -3.69
CA TYR A 43 16.53 5.97 -5.11
C TYR A 43 15.07 5.66 -5.41
N GLN A 44 14.58 6.19 -6.52
CA GLN A 44 13.21 5.92 -6.96
C GLN A 44 13.04 4.45 -7.33
N LYS A 45 12.04 3.84 -6.75
CA LYS A 45 11.48 2.54 -7.13
C LYS A 45 9.97 2.73 -7.22
N CYS A 46 9.55 3.28 -8.36
CA CYS A 46 8.17 3.71 -8.53
C CYS A 46 7.25 2.49 -8.64
N LEU A 47 6.34 2.38 -7.70
CA LEU A 47 5.15 1.57 -7.82
C LEU A 47 3.96 2.49 -8.03
N HIS A 48 3.14 2.17 -9.02
CA HIS A 48 1.91 2.87 -9.31
C HIS A 48 0.73 1.94 -9.10
N GLY A 49 -0.26 2.43 -8.37
CA GLY A 49 -1.51 1.72 -8.13
C GLY A 49 -2.68 2.50 -8.69
N LEU A 50 -3.42 1.86 -9.59
CA LEU A 50 -4.62 2.41 -10.19
C LEU A 50 -5.81 1.50 -9.90
N MET A 51 -6.97 2.10 -9.69
CA MET A 51 -8.26 1.43 -9.61
C MET A 51 -9.19 2.02 -10.65
N MET A 52 -9.71 1.20 -11.52
CA MET A 52 -10.82 1.57 -12.40
C MET A 52 -12.11 1.40 -11.63
N ILE A 53 -12.96 2.42 -11.63
CA ILE A 53 -14.32 2.39 -11.07
C ILE A 53 -15.24 2.92 -12.17
N ASP A 54 -16.14 2.08 -12.66
CA ASP A 54 -17.10 2.42 -13.70
C ASP A 54 -16.41 3.11 -14.91
N ASP A 55 -15.37 2.44 -15.42
CA ASP A 55 -14.54 2.86 -16.56
C ASP A 55 -13.72 4.15 -16.36
N LYS A 56 -13.63 4.64 -15.13
CA LYS A 56 -12.80 5.82 -14.79
C LYS A 56 -11.62 5.42 -13.91
N PRO A 57 -10.38 5.85 -14.27
CA PRO A 57 -9.20 5.53 -13.49
C PRO A 57 -9.05 6.47 -12.28
N TYR A 58 -8.69 5.89 -11.14
CA TYR A 58 -8.31 6.60 -9.92
C TYR A 58 -7.03 6.00 -9.36
N ARG A 59 -6.04 6.84 -9.07
CA ARG A 59 -4.82 6.36 -8.42
C ARG A 59 -4.99 6.21 -6.92
N PHE A 60 -4.40 5.18 -6.35
CA PHE A 60 -4.24 5.04 -4.90
C PHE A 60 -2.78 5.03 -4.47
N MET A 61 -1.84 4.80 -5.40
CA MET A 61 -0.41 4.79 -5.12
C MET A 61 0.40 5.43 -6.24
N GLY A 62 1.43 6.19 -5.87
CA GLY A 62 2.32 6.88 -6.80
C GLY A 62 1.73 8.17 -7.39
N GLU A 63 2.58 8.99 -8.00
CA GLU A 63 2.20 10.24 -8.65
C GLU A 63 2.23 10.06 -10.18
N ASN A 64 1.09 10.19 -10.85
CA ASN A 64 0.96 9.99 -12.30
C ASN A 64 -0.06 10.93 -12.98
N GLY A 65 -0.48 11.99 -12.29
CA GLY A 65 -1.43 12.95 -12.84
C GLY A 65 -2.91 12.52 -12.88
N VAL A 66 -3.21 11.23 -12.65
CA VAL A 66 -4.58 10.74 -12.59
C VAL A 66 -5.24 11.16 -11.27
N HIS A 67 -6.56 11.42 -11.27
CA HIS A 67 -7.28 11.73 -10.03
C HIS A 67 -7.09 10.63 -8.98
N HIS A 68 -6.90 11.02 -7.72
CA HIS A 68 -6.67 10.06 -6.64
C HIS A 68 -7.97 9.65 -5.93
N MET A 69 -7.92 8.47 -5.31
CA MET A 69 -8.87 8.06 -4.27
C MET A 69 -8.58 8.80 -2.97
N HIS A 70 -9.57 8.91 -2.09
CA HIS A 70 -9.36 9.47 -0.76
C HIS A 70 -8.83 8.43 0.21
N GLN A 71 -7.62 8.64 0.73
CA GLN A 71 -7.07 7.79 1.77
C GLN A 71 -7.71 8.10 3.12
N LYS A 72 -8.37 7.11 3.70
CA LYS A 72 -9.07 7.18 4.99
C LYS A 72 -8.23 6.70 6.14
N VAL A 73 -7.51 5.60 5.95
CA VAL A 73 -6.76 4.93 7.00
C VAL A 73 -5.32 4.70 6.56
N LEU A 74 -4.40 4.85 7.49
CA LEU A 74 -3.04 4.36 7.44
C LEU A 74 -2.73 3.73 8.81
N LYS A 75 -2.41 2.45 8.80
CA LYS A 75 -2.03 1.69 9.99
C LYS A 75 -0.72 0.98 9.71
N VAL A 76 0.23 1.12 10.62
CA VAL A 76 1.54 0.46 10.52
C VAL A 76 1.69 -0.51 11.68
N THR A 77 2.06 -1.74 11.38
CA THR A 77 2.47 -2.77 12.32
C THR A 77 3.87 -3.26 11.95
N PRO A 78 4.58 -4.04 12.79
CA PRO A 78 5.94 -4.48 12.46
C PRO A 78 6.10 -5.21 11.12
N LEU A 79 5.08 -5.93 10.67
CA LEU A 79 5.12 -6.75 9.44
C LEU A 79 4.15 -6.28 8.36
N CYS A 80 3.29 -5.30 8.64
CA CYS A 80 2.23 -4.91 7.71
C CYS A 80 1.95 -3.42 7.78
N THR A 81 1.80 -2.80 6.62
CA THR A 81 1.28 -1.45 6.46
C THR A 81 -0.02 -1.49 5.69
N THR A 82 -1.09 -1.07 6.32
CA THR A 82 -2.46 -1.10 5.78
C THR A 82 -2.89 0.30 5.38
N TYR A 83 -3.41 0.42 4.18
CA TYR A 83 -4.09 1.61 3.67
C TYR A 83 -5.55 1.30 3.35
N VAL A 84 -6.43 2.27 3.60
CA VAL A 84 -7.82 2.20 3.13
C VAL A 84 -8.12 3.47 2.34
N PHE A 85 -8.65 3.29 1.15
CA PHE A 85 -9.03 4.34 0.23
C PHE A 85 -10.50 4.24 -0.11
N GLU A 86 -11.13 5.39 -0.41
CA GLU A 86 -12.52 5.44 -0.84
C GLU A 86 -12.70 6.38 -2.03
N LYS A 87 -13.55 5.99 -2.97
CA LYS A 87 -14.01 6.81 -4.08
C LYS A 87 -15.34 6.27 -4.63
N HIS A 88 -16.31 7.14 -4.84
CA HIS A 88 -17.62 6.78 -5.42
C HIS A 88 -18.27 5.54 -4.78
N ASP A 89 -18.34 5.51 -3.46
CA ASP A 89 -18.90 4.41 -2.66
C ASP A 89 -18.19 3.05 -2.84
N VAL A 90 -17.00 3.08 -3.42
CA VAL A 90 -16.09 1.94 -3.50
C VAL A 90 -14.94 2.15 -2.52
N GLN A 91 -14.74 1.17 -1.64
CA GLN A 91 -13.61 1.14 -0.70
C GLN A 91 -12.59 0.12 -1.16
N LEU A 92 -11.33 0.53 -1.16
CA LEU A 92 -10.17 -0.32 -1.41
C LEU A 92 -9.31 -0.38 -0.16
N LYS A 93 -9.14 -1.56 0.40
CA LYS A 93 -8.14 -1.85 1.43
C LYS A 93 -6.93 -2.50 0.76
N VAL A 94 -5.74 -2.03 1.08
CA VAL A 94 -4.47 -2.59 0.59
C VAL A 94 -3.57 -2.84 1.79
N ASP A 95 -3.09 -4.06 1.91
CA ASP A 95 -2.13 -4.50 2.91
C ASP A 95 -0.79 -4.82 2.23
N PHE A 96 0.26 -4.10 2.61
CA PHE A 96 1.63 -4.40 2.22
C PHE A 96 2.29 -5.14 3.37
N TRP A 97 2.71 -6.38 3.17
CA TRP A 97 3.33 -7.12 4.23
C TRP A 97 4.48 -8.00 3.79
N THR A 98 5.48 -8.07 4.65
CA THR A 98 6.66 -8.91 4.49
C THR A 98 6.66 -9.90 5.64
N PRO A 99 6.33 -11.18 5.39
CA PRO A 99 6.26 -12.16 6.46
C PRO A 99 7.64 -12.48 7.03
N ALA A 100 7.69 -12.74 8.32
CA ALA A 100 8.87 -13.25 9.00
C ALA A 100 8.57 -14.65 9.55
N PHE A 101 9.43 -15.60 9.21
CA PHE A 101 9.36 -16.99 9.67
C PHE A 101 10.65 -17.35 10.42
N PRO A 102 10.81 -16.93 11.69
CA PRO A 102 12.07 -17.08 12.41
C PRO A 102 12.48 -18.54 12.64
N ASP A 103 11.51 -19.43 12.62
CA ASP A 103 11.73 -20.88 12.82
C ASP A 103 11.93 -21.66 11.51
N ASP A 104 11.83 -20.99 10.37
CA ASP A 104 12.03 -21.59 9.04
C ASP A 104 12.94 -20.71 8.19
N LEU A 105 14.22 -21.08 8.16
CA LEU A 105 15.25 -20.33 7.43
C LEU A 105 15.06 -20.37 5.92
N LEU A 106 14.46 -21.43 5.38
CA LEU A 106 14.17 -21.51 3.96
C LEU A 106 13.10 -20.49 3.56
N LEU A 107 11.99 -20.44 4.29
CA LEU A 107 10.95 -19.46 4.05
C LEU A 107 11.43 -18.02 4.31
N LEU A 108 12.23 -17.84 5.36
CA LEU A 108 12.81 -16.52 5.69
C LEU A 108 13.75 -16.01 4.60
N SER A 109 14.44 -16.89 3.90
CA SER A 109 15.39 -16.55 2.82
C SER A 109 14.70 -16.21 1.48
N LEU A 110 13.40 -16.46 1.33
CA LEU A 110 12.69 -16.17 0.10
C LEU A 110 12.56 -14.65 -0.09
N PRO A 111 13.00 -14.11 -1.24
CA PRO A 111 12.94 -12.69 -1.53
C PRO A 111 11.52 -12.27 -1.97
N CYS A 112 10.54 -12.41 -1.09
CA CYS A 112 9.14 -12.13 -1.41
C CYS A 112 8.48 -11.23 -0.37
N ALA A 113 7.56 -10.42 -0.83
CA ALA A 113 6.59 -9.67 -0.04
C ALA A 113 5.22 -9.82 -0.67
N PHE A 114 4.18 -9.49 0.06
CA PHE A 114 2.81 -9.67 -0.39
C PHE A 114 2.09 -8.32 -0.44
N ILE A 115 1.24 -8.17 -1.43
CA ILE A 115 0.30 -7.07 -1.55
C ILE A 115 -1.07 -7.70 -1.65
N ASP A 116 -1.82 -7.65 -0.56
CA ASP A 116 -3.20 -8.12 -0.52
C ASP A 116 -4.15 -6.94 -0.70
N TYR A 117 -5.24 -7.16 -1.36
CA TYR A 117 -6.26 -6.14 -1.51
C TYR A 117 -7.68 -6.70 -1.32
N GLU A 118 -8.53 -5.85 -0.80
CA GLU A 118 -9.94 -6.12 -0.61
C GLU A 118 -10.77 -4.94 -1.11
N VAL A 119 -11.77 -5.22 -1.92
CA VAL A 119 -12.70 -4.22 -2.45
C VAL A 119 -14.06 -4.41 -1.80
N THR A 120 -14.61 -3.34 -1.24
CA THR A 120 -15.94 -3.32 -0.63
C THR A 120 -16.79 -2.25 -1.30
N ILE A 121 -17.99 -2.60 -1.70
CA ILE A 121 -18.98 -1.66 -2.23
C ILE A 121 -19.79 -1.14 -1.03
N LEU A 122 -19.82 0.17 -0.85
CA LEU A 122 -20.47 0.83 0.29
C LEU A 122 -21.95 1.17 0.02
N ASP A 123 -22.28 1.37 -1.24
CA ASP A 123 -23.68 1.48 -1.67
C ASP A 123 -24.23 0.10 -2.11
N LYS A 124 -25.50 0.07 -2.47
CA LYS A 124 -26.16 -1.16 -2.95
C LYS A 124 -26.20 -1.24 -4.48
N ARG A 125 -25.37 -0.45 -5.18
CA ARG A 125 -25.34 -0.41 -6.65
C ARG A 125 -24.25 -1.34 -7.19
N PRO A 126 -24.45 -1.95 -8.34
CA PRO A 126 -23.38 -2.67 -9.02
C PRO A 126 -22.34 -1.68 -9.55
N HIS A 127 -21.06 -1.97 -9.30
CA HIS A 127 -19.92 -1.23 -9.83
C HIS A 127 -18.99 -2.18 -10.58
N SER A 128 -18.44 -1.69 -11.70
CA SER A 128 -17.36 -2.38 -12.39
C SER A 128 -16.03 -1.89 -11.81
N VAL A 129 -15.23 -2.80 -11.27
CA VAL A 129 -13.94 -2.45 -10.66
C VAL A 129 -12.82 -3.33 -11.17
N SER A 130 -11.65 -2.74 -11.40
CA SER A 130 -10.41 -3.46 -11.67
C SER A 130 -9.22 -2.74 -11.02
N ILE A 131 -8.19 -3.50 -10.66
CA ILE A 131 -6.98 -2.98 -10.02
C ILE A 131 -5.79 -3.29 -10.90
N SER A 132 -4.90 -2.31 -11.02
CA SER A 132 -3.61 -2.43 -11.70
C SER A 132 -2.50 -1.97 -10.77
N LEU A 133 -1.45 -2.77 -10.69
CA LEU A 133 -0.18 -2.44 -10.05
C LEU A 133 0.93 -2.49 -11.11
N LEU A 134 1.72 -1.43 -11.22
CA LEU A 134 2.75 -1.23 -12.23
C LEU A 134 4.09 -0.87 -11.59
#